data_7db8cc9ee191a78f80ed30d515b6d740
#
_entry.id   7db8cc9ee191a78f80ed30d515b6d740
#
_cell.length_a   1.000
_cell.length_b   1.000
_cell.length_c   1.000
_cell.angle_alpha   90.00
_cell.angle_beta   90.00
_cell.angle_gamma   90.00
#
_symmetry.space_group_name_H-M   'P 1'
#
loop_
_entity.id
_entity.type
_entity.pdbx_description
1 polymer ?
#
loop_
_entity_poly.entity_id
_entity_poly.type
_entity_poly.pdbx_seq_one_letter_code
_entity_poly.pdbx_strand_id
1 'polypeptide(L)'
;MALIEQLVARARADKQRIVLPEGTEERTIQAADRILADGVADLILIGNPAEIAKLAQDKGLQHLEKATVIDPLDHPKKEAYAQLLAELRAKKGMTLEQARVLVENPLYLGCLMIKAGDADGQLAGALHTTGDVLRPALQIIKTAPGITCVSGAMLLLTQATEYGENGLVVMGDVAVTPVPDAEQLAQIAVCSAETAQAVAGIEPRVAMLSFSTKGSAKHEDVDKVVEALEIARRLRPELKIDGELQADAALVPSVGEFKAPGSEVAGHANVLVAPRLEVGNIAYKLVERLGHAEAIGPILQGIARPVNDLSRGCCVQDIYTMVAITANQAIAAKAR
;
A
#
# COMPACT_ATOMS: atom_id res chain seq x y z
N MET A 1 -13.40 18.54 2.91
CA MET A 1 -12.01 18.50 2.43
C MET A 1 -11.85 17.21 1.65
N ALA A 2 -11.36 17.28 0.41
CA ALA A 2 -11.17 16.05 -0.38
C ALA A 2 -10.15 15.12 0.29
N LEU A 3 -10.26 13.81 0.11
CA LEU A 3 -9.40 12.80 0.74
C LEU A 3 -7.91 13.12 0.55
N ILE A 4 -7.51 13.47 -0.69
CA ILE A 4 -6.11 13.81 -1.01
C ILE A 4 -5.62 15.02 -0.20
N GLU A 5 -6.44 16.05 -0.01
CA GLU A 5 -6.09 17.22 0.82
C GLU A 5 -5.87 16.85 2.28
N GLN A 6 -6.68 15.92 2.82
CA GLN A 6 -6.50 15.42 4.18
C GLN A 6 -5.22 14.60 4.33
N LEU A 7 -4.91 13.73 3.36
CA LEU A 7 -3.66 12.96 3.30
C LEU A 7 -2.43 13.89 3.30
N VAL A 8 -2.45 14.90 2.44
CA VAL A 8 -1.38 15.91 2.33
C VAL A 8 -1.25 16.70 3.63
N ALA A 9 -2.37 17.14 4.23
CA ALA A 9 -2.35 17.90 5.48
C ALA A 9 -1.74 17.09 6.63
N ARG A 10 -2.09 15.81 6.77
CA ARG A 10 -1.51 14.93 7.79
C ARG A 10 -0.02 14.67 7.56
N ALA A 11 0.37 14.41 6.31
CA ALA A 11 1.77 14.20 5.95
C ALA A 11 2.63 15.44 6.23
N ARG A 12 2.12 16.66 5.97
CA ARG A 12 2.78 17.93 6.29
C ARG A 12 2.95 18.16 7.79
N ALA A 13 1.97 17.75 8.58
CA ALA A 13 1.99 17.93 10.04
C ALA A 13 3.04 17.05 10.73
N ASP A 14 3.32 15.87 10.18
CA ASP A 14 4.33 14.93 10.67
C ASP A 14 5.13 14.39 9.47
N LYS A 15 6.13 15.17 9.03
CA LYS A 15 6.93 14.85 7.86
C LYS A 15 7.71 13.56 8.02
N GLN A 16 7.59 12.71 7.01
CA GLN A 16 8.30 11.45 6.93
C GLN A 16 9.38 11.49 5.86
N ARG A 17 10.47 10.74 6.07
CA ARG A 17 11.56 10.59 5.11
C ARG A 17 11.21 9.48 4.11
N ILE A 18 10.85 9.87 2.90
CA ILE A 18 10.42 8.92 1.86
C ILE A 18 11.50 8.77 0.80
N VAL A 19 11.90 7.52 0.55
CA VAL A 19 12.86 7.17 -0.49
C VAL A 19 12.15 7.02 -1.84
N LEU A 20 12.68 7.69 -2.84
CA LEU A 20 12.35 7.51 -4.25
C LEU A 20 13.59 6.93 -4.96
N PRO A 21 13.67 5.59 -5.11
CA PRO A 21 14.88 4.93 -5.62
C PRO A 21 15.06 5.08 -7.14
N GLU A 22 14.05 5.61 -7.83
CA GLU A 22 14.07 5.91 -9.26
C GLU A 22 14.31 7.42 -9.51
N GLY A 23 15.33 7.99 -8.83
CA GLY A 23 15.55 9.44 -8.78
C GLY A 23 15.98 10.07 -10.10
N THR A 24 16.34 9.28 -11.13
CA THR A 24 16.63 9.76 -12.49
C THR A 24 15.44 9.59 -13.44
N GLU A 25 14.30 9.10 -12.97
CA GLU A 25 13.09 8.97 -13.77
C GLU A 25 12.35 10.31 -13.83
N GLU A 26 11.97 10.72 -15.04
CA GLU A 26 11.45 12.07 -15.32
C GLU A 26 10.19 12.44 -14.52
N ARG A 27 9.21 11.54 -14.43
CA ARG A 27 7.96 11.78 -13.69
C ARG A 27 8.21 11.82 -12.18
N THR A 28 9.13 10.96 -11.72
CA THR A 28 9.54 10.89 -10.31
C THR A 28 10.18 12.18 -9.87
N ILE A 29 11.10 12.74 -10.66
CA ILE A 29 11.79 13.99 -10.31
C ILE A 29 10.85 15.20 -10.36
N GLN A 30 9.91 15.23 -11.32
CA GLN A 30 8.87 16.27 -11.37
C GLN A 30 7.91 16.20 -10.17
N ALA A 31 7.50 15.01 -9.78
CA ALA A 31 6.71 14.82 -8.58
C ALA A 31 7.48 15.23 -7.32
N ALA A 32 8.78 14.87 -7.24
CA ALA A 32 9.64 15.24 -6.13
C ALA A 32 9.72 16.76 -5.94
N ASP A 33 9.92 17.52 -7.00
CA ASP A 33 9.94 18.99 -6.94
C ASP A 33 8.65 19.55 -6.33
N ARG A 34 7.49 19.08 -6.79
CA ARG A 34 6.19 19.49 -6.27
C ARG A 34 5.98 19.07 -4.81
N ILE A 35 6.37 17.85 -4.43
CA ILE A 35 6.27 17.36 -3.06
C ILE A 35 7.09 18.21 -2.09
N LEU A 36 8.30 18.60 -2.52
CA LEU A 36 9.21 19.47 -1.74
C LEU A 36 8.73 20.91 -1.68
N ALA A 37 8.17 21.43 -2.78
CA ALA A 37 7.51 22.75 -2.80
C ALA A 37 6.37 22.82 -1.80
N ASP A 38 5.53 21.79 -1.80
CA ASP A 38 4.36 21.69 -0.95
C ASP A 38 4.70 21.23 0.50
N GLY A 39 5.91 20.76 0.75
CA GLY A 39 6.36 20.31 2.06
C GLY A 39 5.67 19.04 2.57
N VAL A 40 5.27 18.13 1.67
CA VAL A 40 4.51 16.91 1.99
C VAL A 40 5.36 15.87 2.69
N ALA A 41 6.62 15.73 2.29
CA ALA A 41 7.58 14.79 2.85
C ALA A 41 9.01 15.32 2.71
N ASP A 42 9.93 14.77 3.52
CA ASP A 42 11.36 14.90 3.27
C ASP A 42 11.77 13.80 2.31
N LEU A 43 12.33 14.15 1.16
CA LEU A 43 12.63 13.19 0.11
C LEU A 43 14.10 12.78 0.08
N ILE A 44 14.32 11.49 -0.15
CA ILE A 44 15.61 10.90 -0.44
C ILE A 44 15.55 10.34 -1.87
N LEU A 45 16.26 10.98 -2.79
CA LEU A 45 16.36 10.55 -4.18
C LEU A 45 17.60 9.68 -4.34
N ILE A 46 17.45 8.46 -4.84
CA ILE A 46 18.58 7.59 -5.14
C ILE A 46 18.85 7.63 -6.65
N GLY A 47 20.05 7.97 -7.04
CA GLY A 47 20.50 8.05 -8.43
C GLY A 47 21.77 8.86 -8.58
N ASN A 48 22.29 8.94 -9.79
CA ASN A 48 23.48 9.74 -10.08
C ASN A 48 23.19 11.23 -9.85
N PRO A 49 23.91 11.93 -8.95
CA PRO A 49 23.65 13.33 -8.63
C PRO A 49 23.76 14.28 -9.83
N ALA A 50 24.69 14.02 -10.74
CA ALA A 50 24.89 14.86 -11.93
C ALA A 50 23.72 14.70 -12.92
N GLU A 51 23.18 13.49 -13.07
CA GLU A 51 22.00 13.24 -13.90
C GLU A 51 20.75 13.90 -13.31
N ILE A 52 20.55 13.77 -11.98
CA ILE A 52 19.43 14.40 -11.27
C ILE A 52 19.52 15.93 -11.42
N ALA A 53 20.70 16.53 -11.21
CA ALA A 53 20.90 17.97 -11.35
C ALA A 53 20.63 18.46 -12.79
N LYS A 54 21.09 17.69 -13.79
CA LYS A 54 20.82 17.99 -15.19
C LYS A 54 19.34 17.93 -15.52
N LEU A 55 18.64 16.89 -15.11
CA LEU A 55 17.20 16.77 -15.32
C LEU A 55 16.42 17.90 -14.62
N ALA A 56 16.85 18.30 -13.43
CA ALA A 56 16.28 19.44 -12.72
C ALA A 56 16.41 20.73 -13.54
N GLN A 57 17.60 20.99 -14.07
CA GLN A 57 17.85 22.17 -14.91
C GLN A 57 17.04 22.13 -16.21
N ASP A 58 17.06 20.99 -16.93
CA ASP A 58 16.38 20.82 -18.21
C ASP A 58 14.84 20.99 -18.08
N LYS A 59 14.28 20.65 -16.92
CA LYS A 59 12.84 20.77 -16.61
C LYS A 59 12.48 22.06 -15.85
N GLY A 60 13.44 22.88 -15.46
CA GLY A 60 13.22 24.11 -14.71
C GLY A 60 12.68 23.90 -13.29
N LEU A 61 13.04 22.77 -12.66
CA LEU A 61 12.63 22.43 -11.31
C LEU A 61 13.39 23.25 -10.27
N GLN A 62 12.73 23.73 -9.23
CA GLN A 62 13.26 24.76 -8.33
C GLN A 62 13.42 24.34 -6.87
N HIS A 63 12.95 23.17 -6.48
CA HIS A 63 12.91 22.77 -5.07
C HIS A 63 13.71 21.53 -4.74
N LEU A 64 14.35 20.91 -5.76
CA LEU A 64 15.11 19.66 -5.58
C LEU A 64 16.35 19.79 -4.69
N GLU A 65 16.84 21.02 -4.48
CA GLU A 65 17.92 21.30 -3.51
C GLU A 65 17.52 20.97 -2.07
N LYS A 66 16.23 20.82 -1.79
CA LYS A 66 15.71 20.38 -0.47
C LYS A 66 15.74 18.87 -0.30
N ALA A 67 15.94 18.10 -1.37
CA ALA A 67 16.06 16.66 -1.29
C ALA A 67 17.45 16.22 -0.84
N THR A 68 17.52 15.09 -0.14
CA THR A 68 18.77 14.36 0.03
C THR A 68 19.00 13.51 -1.21
N VAL A 69 20.10 13.73 -1.94
CA VAL A 69 20.48 12.91 -3.09
C VAL A 69 21.55 11.92 -2.69
N ILE A 70 21.38 10.64 -3.02
CA ILE A 70 22.30 9.55 -2.70
C ILE A 70 22.72 8.84 -3.98
N ASP A 71 24.03 8.82 -4.24
CA ASP A 71 24.59 7.96 -5.27
C ASP A 71 24.70 6.52 -4.72
N PRO A 72 24.04 5.54 -5.32
CA PRO A 72 24.13 4.15 -4.85
C PRO A 72 25.52 3.54 -5.02
N LEU A 73 26.36 4.12 -5.89
CA LEU A 73 27.71 3.66 -6.13
C LEU A 73 28.72 4.25 -5.14
N ASP A 74 28.46 5.45 -4.65
CA ASP A 74 29.38 6.19 -3.77
C ASP A 74 28.63 6.94 -2.67
N HIS A 75 28.44 6.28 -1.51
CA HIS A 75 27.90 6.95 -0.33
C HIS A 75 28.51 6.39 0.98
N PRO A 76 28.59 7.20 2.05
CA PRO A 76 29.40 6.89 3.24
C PRO A 76 28.92 5.68 4.04
N LYS A 77 27.65 5.28 3.93
CA LYS A 77 27.08 4.12 4.64
C LYS A 77 27.05 2.84 3.81
N LYS A 78 27.61 2.82 2.60
CA LYS A 78 27.55 1.68 1.68
C LYS A 78 28.01 0.36 2.33
N GLU A 79 29.17 0.38 3.00
CA GLU A 79 29.69 -0.81 3.68
C GLU A 79 28.83 -1.24 4.86
N ALA A 80 28.31 -0.31 5.65
CA ALA A 80 27.42 -0.62 6.78
C ALA A 80 26.12 -1.30 6.30
N TYR A 81 25.55 -0.84 5.17
CA TYR A 81 24.36 -1.46 4.60
C TYR A 81 24.67 -2.83 3.97
N ALA A 82 25.86 -3.03 3.40
CA ALA A 82 26.30 -4.34 2.91
C ALA A 82 26.43 -5.36 4.07
N GLN A 83 27.03 -4.95 5.19
CA GLN A 83 27.08 -5.78 6.40
C GLN A 83 25.70 -6.11 6.92
N LEU A 84 24.82 -5.12 7.07
CA LEU A 84 23.44 -5.32 7.50
C LEU A 84 22.69 -6.31 6.59
N LEU A 85 22.83 -6.19 5.27
CA LEU A 85 22.19 -7.11 4.33
C LEU A 85 22.74 -8.53 4.46
N ALA A 86 24.08 -8.68 4.56
CA ALA A 86 24.72 -9.99 4.75
C ALA A 86 24.23 -10.66 6.05
N GLU A 87 24.15 -9.92 7.15
CA GLU A 87 23.62 -10.43 8.43
C GLU A 87 22.15 -10.86 8.32
N LEU A 88 21.29 -10.02 7.75
CA LEU A 88 19.86 -10.33 7.57
C LEU A 88 19.63 -11.58 6.72
N ARG A 89 20.53 -11.86 5.79
CA ARG A 89 20.43 -12.96 4.82
C ARG A 89 21.44 -14.09 5.06
N ALA A 90 22.17 -14.08 6.17
CA ALA A 90 23.19 -15.10 6.52
C ALA A 90 22.64 -16.54 6.45
N LYS A 91 21.44 -16.78 7.00
CA LYS A 91 20.74 -18.08 6.93
C LYS A 91 20.39 -18.54 5.52
N LYS A 92 20.43 -17.65 4.53
CA LYS A 92 20.21 -17.95 3.10
C LYS A 92 21.51 -17.99 2.30
N GLY A 93 22.67 -17.98 2.98
CA GLY A 93 23.99 -18.12 2.39
C GLY A 93 24.51 -16.87 1.68
N MET A 94 23.97 -15.68 1.96
CA MET A 94 24.46 -14.43 1.35
C MET A 94 25.85 -14.09 1.91
N THR A 95 26.81 -13.88 1.02
CA THR A 95 28.15 -13.40 1.39
C THR A 95 28.21 -11.87 1.41
N LEU A 96 29.23 -11.31 2.07
CA LEU A 96 29.42 -9.86 2.12
C LEU A 96 29.70 -9.28 0.73
N GLU A 97 30.42 -9.99 -0.13
CA GLU A 97 30.68 -9.60 -1.52
C GLU A 97 29.40 -9.48 -2.33
N GLN A 98 28.50 -10.46 -2.19
CA GLN A 98 27.19 -10.43 -2.83
C GLN A 98 26.33 -9.25 -2.30
N ALA A 99 26.39 -9.01 -1.00
CA ALA A 99 25.67 -7.90 -0.37
C ALA A 99 26.20 -6.53 -0.87
N ARG A 100 27.52 -6.35 -1.03
CA ARG A 100 28.13 -5.13 -1.59
C ARG A 100 27.60 -4.81 -2.99
N VAL A 101 27.42 -5.83 -3.83
CA VAL A 101 26.83 -5.65 -5.17
C VAL A 101 25.36 -5.27 -5.09
N LEU A 102 24.58 -5.91 -4.21
CA LEU A 102 23.15 -5.65 -4.08
C LEU A 102 22.84 -4.26 -3.48
N VAL A 103 23.71 -3.72 -2.63
CA VAL A 103 23.54 -2.36 -2.07
C VAL A 103 23.62 -1.28 -3.15
N GLU A 104 24.27 -1.55 -4.28
CA GLU A 104 24.30 -0.64 -5.43
C GLU A 104 22.95 -0.59 -6.19
N ASN A 105 22.06 -1.56 -5.95
CA ASN A 105 20.71 -1.52 -6.49
C ASN A 105 19.85 -0.55 -5.68
N PRO A 106 19.26 0.50 -6.29
CA PRO A 106 18.48 1.53 -5.59
C PRO A 106 17.31 1.01 -4.76
N LEU A 107 16.62 -0.06 -5.22
CA LEU A 107 15.51 -0.66 -4.50
C LEU A 107 15.95 -1.37 -3.21
N TYR A 108 17.11 -2.06 -3.25
CA TYR A 108 17.73 -2.68 -2.08
C TYR A 108 18.23 -1.62 -1.10
N LEU A 109 18.91 -0.60 -1.63
CA LEU A 109 19.46 0.51 -0.82
C LEU A 109 18.34 1.23 -0.04
N GLY A 110 17.23 1.58 -0.70
CA GLY A 110 16.09 2.22 -0.03
C GLY A 110 15.48 1.36 1.08
N CYS A 111 15.31 0.05 0.85
CA CYS A 111 14.85 -0.87 1.88
C CYS A 111 15.85 -0.99 3.06
N LEU A 112 17.15 -0.96 2.80
CA LEU A 112 18.19 -0.97 3.84
C LEU A 112 18.20 0.31 4.65
N MET A 113 18.00 1.47 4.01
CA MET A 113 17.82 2.76 4.71
C MET A 113 16.64 2.72 5.67
N ILE A 114 15.50 2.17 5.25
CA ILE A 114 14.33 1.98 6.12
C ILE A 114 14.67 1.04 7.28
N LYS A 115 15.34 -0.07 7.00
CA LYS A 115 15.71 -1.07 8.01
C LYS A 115 16.68 -0.51 9.05
N ALA A 116 17.59 0.36 8.63
CA ALA A 116 18.57 1.05 9.48
C ALA A 116 17.97 2.24 10.26
N GLY A 117 16.74 2.68 9.94
CA GLY A 117 16.12 3.85 10.55
C GLY A 117 16.53 5.19 9.92
N ASP A 118 17.17 5.15 8.76
CA ASP A 118 17.58 6.35 8.00
C ASP A 118 16.45 6.89 7.10
N ALA A 119 15.42 6.08 6.85
CA ALA A 119 14.20 6.44 6.14
C ALA A 119 12.96 5.82 6.79
N ASP A 120 11.78 6.31 6.44
CA ASP A 120 10.51 5.90 7.03
C ASP A 120 9.63 5.11 6.07
N GLY A 121 9.82 5.26 4.76
CA GLY A 121 9.11 4.54 3.71
C GLY A 121 9.77 4.67 2.35
N GLN A 122 9.33 3.84 1.39
CA GLN A 122 9.80 3.83 0.00
C GLN A 122 8.62 3.79 -0.97
N LEU A 123 8.72 4.54 -2.06
CA LEU A 123 7.84 4.47 -3.22
C LEU A 123 8.66 4.24 -4.48
N ALA A 124 8.36 3.18 -5.22
CA ALA A 124 9.03 2.80 -6.47
C ALA A 124 8.04 2.22 -7.48
N GLY A 125 8.47 1.76 -8.64
CA GLY A 125 7.66 1.06 -9.64
C GLY A 125 7.37 1.87 -10.91
N ALA A 126 7.83 3.12 -11.00
CA ALA A 126 7.72 3.89 -12.24
C ALA A 126 8.51 3.27 -13.41
N LEU A 127 9.64 2.61 -13.10
CA LEU A 127 10.49 1.87 -14.06
C LEU A 127 10.49 0.36 -13.82
N HIS A 128 10.45 -0.08 -12.56
CA HIS A 128 10.61 -1.46 -12.15
C HIS A 128 9.27 -2.22 -12.11
N THR A 129 9.35 -3.55 -12.13
CA THR A 129 8.17 -4.41 -11.94
C THR A 129 7.81 -4.51 -10.45
N THR A 130 6.55 -4.83 -10.15
CA THR A 130 6.09 -5.13 -8.77
C THR A 130 6.97 -6.18 -8.08
N GLY A 131 7.40 -7.21 -8.82
CA GLY A 131 8.30 -8.24 -8.28
C GLY A 131 9.67 -7.71 -7.89
N ASP A 132 10.21 -6.74 -8.61
CA ASP A 132 11.49 -6.11 -8.30
C ASP A 132 11.39 -5.22 -7.06
N VAL A 133 10.27 -4.52 -6.87
CA VAL A 133 10.00 -3.70 -5.68
C VAL A 133 9.75 -4.58 -4.44
N LEU A 134 8.95 -5.62 -4.57
CA LEU A 134 8.59 -6.50 -3.44
C LEU A 134 9.74 -7.37 -2.96
N ARG A 135 10.64 -7.81 -3.85
CA ARG A 135 11.74 -8.70 -3.50
C ARG A 135 12.65 -8.13 -2.39
N PRO A 136 13.24 -6.93 -2.50
CA PRO A 136 14.03 -6.33 -1.42
C PRO A 136 13.16 -6.03 -0.18
N ALA A 137 11.92 -5.57 -0.34
CA ALA A 137 11.03 -5.31 0.78
C ALA A 137 10.84 -6.57 1.65
N LEU A 138 10.52 -7.72 1.03
CA LEU A 138 10.32 -8.99 1.73
C LEU A 138 11.62 -9.58 2.28
N GLN A 139 12.76 -9.35 1.62
CA GLN A 139 14.04 -9.85 2.07
C GLN A 139 14.62 -9.09 3.26
N ILE A 140 14.40 -7.78 3.33
CA ILE A 140 15.04 -6.85 4.28
C ILE A 140 14.05 -6.41 5.37
N ILE A 141 12.90 -5.87 4.97
CA ILE A 141 11.89 -5.29 5.88
C ILE A 141 11.00 -6.39 6.44
N LYS A 142 10.62 -7.37 5.61
CA LYS A 142 9.73 -8.49 5.90
C LYS A 142 8.27 -8.05 6.11
N THR A 143 7.41 -9.01 6.37
CA THR A 143 6.02 -8.77 6.75
C THR A 143 5.91 -8.27 8.18
N ALA A 144 4.81 -7.61 8.49
CA ALA A 144 4.47 -7.18 9.85
C ALA A 144 4.31 -8.41 10.78
N PRO A 145 4.52 -8.26 12.11
CA PRO A 145 4.32 -9.36 13.05
C PRO A 145 2.92 -9.97 12.92
N GLY A 146 2.85 -11.30 12.83
CA GLY A 146 1.60 -12.04 12.66
C GLY A 146 1.04 -12.04 11.24
N ILE A 147 1.66 -11.36 10.29
CA ILE A 147 1.26 -11.34 8.88
C ILE A 147 2.21 -12.19 8.05
N THR A 148 1.66 -13.06 7.22
CA THR A 148 2.43 -14.01 6.38
C THR A 148 2.34 -13.69 4.88
N CYS A 149 1.40 -12.83 4.47
CA CYS A 149 1.22 -12.44 3.07
C CYS A 149 1.24 -10.92 2.89
N VAL A 150 1.57 -10.49 1.68
CA VAL A 150 1.44 -9.11 1.22
C VAL A 150 0.20 -9.02 0.34
N SER A 151 -0.54 -7.94 0.47
CA SER A 151 -1.70 -7.65 -0.36
C SER A 151 -1.69 -6.20 -0.83
N GLY A 152 -2.60 -5.85 -1.73
CA GLY A 152 -2.76 -4.48 -2.20
C GLY A 152 -4.20 -4.01 -2.03
N ALA A 153 -4.40 -2.83 -1.46
CA ALA A 153 -5.72 -2.20 -1.40
C ALA A 153 -5.86 -1.07 -2.41
N MET A 154 -7.07 -0.87 -2.88
CA MET A 154 -7.47 0.26 -3.72
C MET A 154 -8.46 1.13 -2.95
N LEU A 155 -8.23 2.44 -2.93
CA LEU A 155 -9.24 3.40 -2.50
C LEU A 155 -10.07 3.77 -3.72
N LEU A 156 -11.37 3.58 -3.64
CA LEU A 156 -12.31 3.90 -4.72
C LEU A 156 -13.18 5.08 -4.25
N LEU A 157 -13.01 6.23 -4.90
CA LEU A 157 -13.88 7.39 -4.69
C LEU A 157 -14.95 7.37 -5.77
N THR A 158 -16.14 6.94 -5.39
CA THR A 158 -17.27 6.79 -6.28
C THR A 158 -18.18 8.02 -6.22
N GLN A 159 -19.04 8.17 -7.22
CA GLN A 159 -20.10 9.19 -7.22
C GLN A 159 -21.35 8.73 -6.45
N ALA A 160 -21.41 7.46 -6.09
CA ALA A 160 -22.50 6.85 -5.33
C ALA A 160 -22.30 7.11 -3.82
N THR A 161 -22.53 8.34 -3.40
CA THR A 161 -22.24 8.83 -2.04
C THR A 161 -23.09 8.18 -0.94
N GLU A 162 -24.15 7.47 -1.31
CA GLU A 162 -24.99 6.67 -0.44
C GLU A 162 -24.30 5.38 0.06
N TYR A 163 -23.19 4.93 -0.58
CA TYR A 163 -22.48 3.71 -0.19
C TYR A 163 -21.10 4.03 0.41
N GLY A 164 -20.59 3.09 1.18
CA GLY A 164 -19.30 3.21 1.83
C GLY A 164 -19.24 4.33 2.86
N GLU A 165 -18.21 5.16 2.79
CA GLU A 165 -18.08 6.39 3.57
C GLU A 165 -18.19 7.59 2.64
N ASN A 166 -19.43 8.05 2.39
CA ASN A 166 -19.73 9.13 1.43
C ASN A 166 -19.12 8.86 0.03
N GLY A 167 -19.28 7.64 -0.50
CA GLY A 167 -18.74 7.20 -1.78
C GLY A 167 -17.32 6.64 -1.73
N LEU A 168 -16.63 6.73 -0.60
CA LEU A 168 -15.30 6.14 -0.42
C LEU A 168 -15.43 4.67 0.01
N VAL A 169 -14.81 3.78 -0.74
CA VAL A 169 -14.73 2.34 -0.46
C VAL A 169 -13.27 1.89 -0.57
N VAL A 170 -12.82 1.08 0.38
CA VAL A 170 -11.53 0.40 0.33
C VAL A 170 -11.73 -1.03 -0.15
N MET A 171 -11.01 -1.47 -1.18
CA MET A 171 -11.10 -2.84 -1.72
C MET A 171 -9.74 -3.54 -1.63
N GLY A 172 -9.69 -4.71 -1.01
CA GLY A 172 -8.49 -5.58 -0.91
C GLY A 172 -8.85 -7.08 -1.08
N ASP A 173 -7.97 -7.97 -1.55
CA ASP A 173 -6.77 -7.72 -2.33
C ASP A 173 -7.12 -7.47 -3.80
N VAL A 174 -6.40 -6.55 -4.41
CA VAL A 174 -6.62 -6.21 -5.83
C VAL A 174 -5.35 -6.36 -6.69
N ALA A 175 -4.19 -6.69 -6.08
CA ALA A 175 -2.91 -6.53 -6.78
C ALA A 175 -1.85 -7.64 -6.55
N VAL A 176 -1.87 -8.42 -5.47
CA VAL A 176 -0.69 -9.20 -5.04
C VAL A 176 -0.92 -10.70 -4.88
N THR A 177 -1.88 -11.15 -4.05
CA THR A 177 -2.04 -12.56 -3.67
C THR A 177 -3.13 -13.25 -4.50
N PRO A 178 -2.78 -14.11 -5.50
CA PRO A 178 -3.76 -14.63 -6.46
C PRO A 178 -4.87 -15.48 -5.83
N VAL A 179 -4.49 -16.47 -5.04
CA VAL A 179 -5.43 -17.42 -4.41
C VAL A 179 -5.08 -17.53 -2.92
N PRO A 180 -5.59 -16.60 -2.08
CA PRO A 180 -5.34 -16.66 -0.65
C PRO A 180 -6.05 -17.89 -0.04
N ASP A 181 -5.39 -18.55 0.91
CA ASP A 181 -6.05 -19.47 1.82
C ASP A 181 -6.87 -18.70 2.88
N ALA A 182 -7.54 -19.40 3.80
CA ALA A 182 -8.39 -18.76 4.80
C ALA A 182 -7.59 -17.86 5.76
N GLU A 183 -6.38 -18.26 6.16
CA GLU A 183 -5.50 -17.47 7.01
C GLU A 183 -5.02 -16.19 6.32
N GLN A 184 -4.58 -16.31 5.08
CA GLN A 184 -4.16 -15.16 4.26
C GLN A 184 -5.33 -14.21 4.00
N LEU A 185 -6.52 -14.74 3.69
CA LEU A 185 -7.72 -13.92 3.45
C LEU A 185 -8.14 -13.15 4.72
N ALA A 186 -8.04 -13.77 5.89
CA ALA A 186 -8.25 -13.10 7.17
C ALA A 186 -7.25 -11.96 7.40
N GLN A 187 -5.97 -12.19 7.11
CA GLN A 187 -4.92 -11.17 7.21
C GLN A 187 -5.14 -10.02 6.21
N ILE A 188 -5.57 -10.32 4.99
CA ILE A 188 -5.94 -9.30 3.99
C ILE A 188 -7.08 -8.42 4.54
N ALA A 189 -8.08 -9.00 5.18
CA ALA A 189 -9.18 -8.24 5.77
C ALA A 189 -8.70 -7.30 6.89
N VAL A 190 -7.86 -7.80 7.79
CA VAL A 190 -7.25 -7.00 8.87
C VAL A 190 -6.39 -5.86 8.29
N CYS A 191 -5.52 -6.16 7.34
CA CYS A 191 -4.66 -5.15 6.69
C CYS A 191 -5.48 -4.10 5.92
N SER A 192 -6.58 -4.50 5.27
CA SER A 192 -7.46 -3.56 4.57
C SER A 192 -8.20 -2.63 5.52
N ALA A 193 -8.61 -3.13 6.70
CA ALA A 193 -9.16 -2.30 7.76
C ALA A 193 -8.13 -1.29 8.29
N GLU A 194 -6.90 -1.73 8.51
CA GLU A 194 -5.80 -0.85 8.93
C GLU A 194 -5.49 0.22 7.89
N THR A 195 -5.54 -0.11 6.60
CA THR A 195 -5.37 0.87 5.51
C THR A 195 -6.52 1.88 5.51
N ALA A 196 -7.77 1.43 5.73
CA ALA A 196 -8.92 2.32 5.85
C ALA A 196 -8.75 3.33 7.00
N GLN A 197 -8.25 2.89 8.15
CA GLN A 197 -7.96 3.77 9.28
C GLN A 197 -6.77 4.70 9.01
N ALA A 198 -5.62 4.14 8.64
CA ALA A 198 -4.36 4.87 8.54
C ALA A 198 -4.33 5.84 7.36
N VAL A 199 -4.87 5.43 6.22
CA VAL A 199 -4.81 6.19 4.97
C VAL A 199 -6.12 6.95 4.76
N ALA A 200 -7.26 6.26 4.70
CA ALA A 200 -8.53 6.91 4.42
C ALA A 200 -9.09 7.69 5.63
N GLY A 201 -8.64 7.38 6.86
CA GLY A 201 -9.07 8.07 8.08
C GLY A 201 -10.52 7.75 8.47
N ILE A 202 -11.02 6.58 8.08
CA ILE A 202 -12.39 6.14 8.33
C ILE A 202 -12.42 4.96 9.32
N GLU A 203 -13.53 4.82 10.05
CA GLU A 203 -13.79 3.64 10.86
C GLU A 203 -14.18 2.47 9.96
N PRO A 204 -13.40 1.36 9.93
CA PRO A 204 -13.65 0.27 9.00
C PRO A 204 -14.88 -0.56 9.38
N ARG A 205 -15.74 -0.81 8.41
CA ARG A 205 -16.81 -1.80 8.41
C ARG A 205 -16.53 -2.78 7.29
N VAL A 206 -15.94 -3.94 7.66
CA VAL A 206 -15.33 -4.88 6.73
C VAL A 206 -16.32 -5.96 6.31
N ALA A 207 -16.59 -6.07 5.02
CA ALA A 207 -17.37 -7.14 4.42
C ALA A 207 -16.46 -8.16 3.73
N MET A 208 -16.50 -9.42 4.18
CA MET A 208 -15.88 -10.56 3.50
C MET A 208 -16.78 -11.00 2.36
N LEU A 209 -16.38 -10.71 1.11
CA LEU A 209 -17.22 -10.89 -0.06
C LEU A 209 -17.29 -12.35 -0.53
N SER A 210 -18.46 -12.73 -1.00
CA SER A 210 -18.74 -14.03 -1.63
C SER A 210 -19.91 -13.90 -2.60
N PHE A 211 -20.18 -14.94 -3.37
CA PHE A 211 -21.45 -15.10 -4.09
C PHE A 211 -22.59 -15.65 -3.19
N SER A 212 -22.28 -15.95 -1.92
CA SER A 212 -23.21 -16.38 -0.88
C SER A 212 -23.40 -15.28 0.17
N THR A 213 -24.57 -15.26 0.83
CA THR A 213 -24.85 -14.46 2.01
C THR A 213 -25.42 -15.37 3.09
N LYS A 214 -24.70 -15.48 4.23
CA LYS A 214 -25.14 -16.22 5.43
C LYS A 214 -25.66 -17.63 5.13
N GLY A 215 -24.87 -18.39 4.34
CA GLY A 215 -25.18 -19.79 4.02
C GLY A 215 -26.18 -19.99 2.89
N SER A 216 -26.46 -18.96 2.08
CA SER A 216 -27.38 -19.08 0.93
C SER A 216 -26.88 -20.01 -0.17
N ALA A 217 -25.58 -20.29 -0.22
CA ALA A 217 -24.96 -21.27 -1.11
C ALA A 217 -23.95 -22.15 -0.34
N LYS A 218 -23.68 -23.36 -0.88
CA LYS A 218 -22.68 -24.28 -0.34
C LYS A 218 -21.60 -24.55 -1.39
N HIS A 219 -20.37 -24.20 -1.08
CA HIS A 219 -19.22 -24.39 -1.95
C HIS A 219 -17.93 -24.20 -1.15
N GLU A 220 -16.84 -24.86 -1.53
CA GLU A 220 -15.53 -24.72 -0.87
C GLU A 220 -15.02 -23.27 -0.80
N ASP A 221 -15.29 -22.46 -1.83
CA ASP A 221 -14.96 -21.04 -1.81
C ASP A 221 -15.78 -20.23 -0.79
N VAL A 222 -17.02 -20.67 -0.48
CA VAL A 222 -17.84 -20.07 0.59
C VAL A 222 -17.29 -20.47 1.94
N ASP A 223 -16.98 -21.76 2.13
CA ASP A 223 -16.43 -22.32 3.38
C ASP A 223 -15.11 -21.60 3.74
N LYS A 224 -14.25 -21.36 2.74
CA LYS A 224 -13.01 -20.59 2.91
C LYS A 224 -13.27 -19.16 3.46
N VAL A 225 -14.27 -18.45 2.94
CA VAL A 225 -14.59 -17.09 3.40
C VAL A 225 -15.14 -17.11 4.82
N VAL A 226 -15.99 -18.09 5.15
CA VAL A 226 -16.51 -18.28 6.52
C VAL A 226 -15.37 -18.57 7.49
N GLU A 227 -14.46 -19.49 7.16
CA GLU A 227 -13.27 -19.78 7.96
C GLU A 227 -12.39 -18.54 8.14
N ALA A 228 -12.15 -17.81 7.07
CA ALA A 228 -11.37 -16.56 7.13
C ALA A 228 -12.00 -15.51 8.05
N LEU A 229 -13.33 -15.37 8.04
CA LEU A 229 -14.04 -14.48 8.96
C LEU A 229 -13.81 -14.85 10.43
N GLU A 230 -13.89 -16.14 10.75
CA GLU A 230 -13.67 -16.63 12.12
C GLU A 230 -12.21 -16.37 12.57
N ILE A 231 -11.23 -16.53 11.65
CA ILE A 231 -9.83 -16.21 11.92
C ILE A 231 -9.66 -14.69 12.14
N ALA A 232 -10.23 -13.87 11.27
CA ALA A 232 -10.11 -12.41 11.38
C ALA A 232 -10.71 -11.88 12.70
N ARG A 233 -11.84 -12.41 13.14
CA ARG A 233 -12.47 -12.09 14.43
C ARG A 233 -11.60 -12.48 15.63
N ARG A 234 -10.84 -13.57 15.53
CA ARG A 234 -9.87 -13.94 16.58
C ARG A 234 -8.64 -13.04 16.58
N LEU A 235 -8.16 -12.62 15.41
CA LEU A 235 -7.01 -11.71 15.28
C LEU A 235 -7.32 -10.30 15.77
N ARG A 236 -8.52 -9.80 15.49
CA ARG A 236 -8.96 -8.43 15.80
C ARG A 236 -10.42 -8.42 16.29
N PRO A 237 -10.66 -8.81 17.56
CA PRO A 237 -12.02 -8.92 18.10
C PRO A 237 -12.81 -7.63 18.12
N GLU A 238 -12.12 -6.48 18.13
CA GLU A 238 -12.71 -5.15 18.12
C GLU A 238 -13.15 -4.67 16.72
N LEU A 239 -12.72 -5.37 15.67
CA LEU A 239 -12.99 -4.96 14.30
C LEU A 239 -14.43 -5.29 13.91
N LYS A 240 -15.15 -4.29 13.40
CA LYS A 240 -16.46 -4.51 12.76
C LYS A 240 -16.25 -5.25 11.45
N ILE A 241 -16.37 -6.57 11.50
CA ILE A 241 -16.18 -7.46 10.35
C ILE A 241 -17.29 -8.49 10.27
N ASP A 242 -17.86 -8.69 9.08
CA ASP A 242 -18.87 -9.69 8.84
C ASP A 242 -18.77 -10.31 7.45
N GLY A 243 -19.43 -11.43 7.26
CA GLY A 243 -19.45 -12.25 6.03
C GLY A 243 -20.03 -13.64 6.32
N GLU A 244 -20.05 -14.50 5.36
CA GLU A 244 -19.84 -14.14 3.95
C GLU A 244 -21.05 -13.31 3.45
N LEU A 245 -20.76 -12.30 2.63
CA LEU A 245 -21.77 -11.38 2.09
C LEU A 245 -21.61 -11.23 0.57
N GLN A 246 -22.73 -11.24 -0.15
CA GLN A 246 -22.77 -10.76 -1.52
C GLN A 246 -22.55 -9.23 -1.54
N ALA A 247 -22.05 -8.68 -2.63
CA ALA A 247 -21.73 -7.26 -2.74
C ALA A 247 -22.95 -6.35 -2.54
N ASP A 248 -24.13 -6.74 -3.02
CA ASP A 248 -25.37 -6.03 -2.80
C ASP A 248 -25.78 -6.04 -1.32
N ALA A 249 -25.65 -7.19 -0.63
CA ALA A 249 -25.93 -7.29 0.80
C ALA A 249 -24.92 -6.51 1.65
N ALA A 250 -23.66 -6.39 1.21
CA ALA A 250 -22.64 -5.60 1.89
C ALA A 250 -22.89 -4.10 1.80
N LEU A 251 -23.37 -3.61 0.63
CA LEU A 251 -23.46 -2.18 0.33
C LEU A 251 -24.85 -1.57 0.50
N VAL A 252 -25.93 -2.31 0.14
CA VAL A 252 -27.27 -1.75 0.06
C VAL A 252 -28.05 -2.03 1.37
N PRO A 253 -28.44 -0.99 2.15
CA PRO A 253 -29.04 -1.17 3.47
C PRO A 253 -30.26 -2.11 3.47
N SER A 254 -31.22 -1.93 2.55
CA SER A 254 -32.41 -2.78 2.48
C SER A 254 -32.10 -4.24 2.14
N VAL A 255 -31.06 -4.50 1.35
CA VAL A 255 -30.60 -5.86 1.02
C VAL A 255 -29.86 -6.48 2.19
N GLY A 256 -29.01 -5.71 2.87
CA GLY A 256 -28.30 -6.12 4.07
C GLY A 256 -29.24 -6.51 5.21
N GLU A 257 -30.25 -5.67 5.49
CA GLU A 257 -31.26 -5.95 6.51
C GLU A 257 -32.05 -7.24 6.19
N PHE A 258 -32.40 -7.44 4.92
CA PHE A 258 -33.16 -8.62 4.50
C PHE A 258 -32.34 -9.91 4.52
N LYS A 259 -31.10 -9.88 3.96
CA LYS A 259 -30.26 -11.09 3.77
C LYS A 259 -29.39 -11.43 4.99
N ALA A 260 -29.04 -10.45 5.81
CA ALA A 260 -28.16 -10.59 6.98
C ALA A 260 -28.69 -9.80 8.19
N PRO A 261 -29.90 -10.10 8.69
CA PRO A 261 -30.50 -9.35 9.77
C PRO A 261 -29.63 -9.37 11.04
N GLY A 262 -29.44 -8.21 11.67
CA GLY A 262 -28.62 -8.04 12.87
C GLY A 262 -27.13 -7.87 12.62
N SER A 263 -26.67 -7.83 11.36
CA SER A 263 -25.29 -7.50 11.02
C SER A 263 -25.05 -6.00 11.17
N GLU A 264 -23.96 -5.61 11.87
CA GLU A 264 -23.52 -4.21 11.96
C GLU A 264 -22.76 -3.74 10.70
N VAL A 265 -22.48 -4.65 9.76
CA VAL A 265 -21.67 -4.39 8.55
C VAL A 265 -22.54 -4.43 7.29
N ALA A 266 -23.46 -5.41 7.20
CA ALA A 266 -24.29 -5.58 6.02
C ALA A 266 -25.12 -4.31 5.72
N GLY A 267 -25.10 -3.86 4.48
CA GLY A 267 -25.73 -2.62 4.03
C GLY A 267 -24.93 -1.34 4.34
N HIS A 268 -23.81 -1.44 5.07
CA HIS A 268 -23.03 -0.28 5.53
C HIS A 268 -21.52 -0.47 5.38
N ALA A 269 -21.07 -1.49 4.64
CA ALA A 269 -19.64 -1.77 4.45
C ALA A 269 -18.93 -0.63 3.72
N ASN A 270 -17.73 -0.29 4.20
CA ASN A 270 -16.81 0.65 3.55
C ASN A 270 -15.44 0.01 3.24
N VAL A 271 -15.24 -1.24 3.68
CA VAL A 271 -14.09 -2.07 3.31
C VAL A 271 -14.62 -3.38 2.73
N LEU A 272 -14.25 -3.67 1.49
CA LEU A 272 -14.68 -4.86 0.74
C LEU A 272 -13.49 -5.78 0.52
N VAL A 273 -13.56 -7.00 1.02
CA VAL A 273 -12.49 -7.99 0.89
C VAL A 273 -12.88 -9.03 -0.16
N ALA A 274 -12.17 -9.03 -1.28
CA ALA A 274 -12.40 -9.96 -2.38
C ALA A 274 -11.87 -11.36 -2.02
N PRO A 275 -12.60 -12.46 -2.35
CA PRO A 275 -12.19 -13.81 -1.99
C PRO A 275 -10.98 -14.34 -2.77
N ARG A 276 -10.65 -13.70 -3.88
CA ARG A 276 -9.51 -13.98 -4.77
C ARG A 276 -9.10 -12.71 -5.51
N LEU A 277 -7.83 -12.67 -5.95
CA LEU A 277 -7.25 -11.53 -6.66
C LEU A 277 -8.02 -11.14 -7.92
N GLU A 278 -8.39 -12.12 -8.75
CA GLU A 278 -9.10 -11.83 -9.99
C GLU A 278 -10.44 -11.14 -9.75
N VAL A 279 -11.14 -11.47 -8.66
CA VAL A 279 -12.40 -10.80 -8.31
C VAL A 279 -12.14 -9.33 -7.95
N GLY A 280 -11.20 -9.07 -7.07
CA GLY A 280 -10.84 -7.69 -6.67
C GLY A 280 -10.29 -6.87 -7.83
N ASN A 281 -9.39 -7.46 -8.62
CA ASN A 281 -8.74 -6.80 -9.76
C ASN A 281 -9.73 -6.44 -10.87
N ILE A 282 -10.66 -7.33 -11.19
CA ILE A 282 -11.72 -7.07 -12.19
C ILE A 282 -12.70 -6.04 -11.63
N ALA A 283 -13.15 -6.22 -10.38
CA ALA A 283 -14.19 -5.38 -9.79
C ALA A 283 -13.75 -3.90 -9.71
N TYR A 284 -12.56 -3.61 -9.17
CA TYR A 284 -12.14 -2.20 -9.06
C TYR A 284 -12.03 -1.53 -10.42
N LYS A 285 -11.55 -2.24 -11.46
CA LYS A 285 -11.44 -1.68 -12.83
C LYS A 285 -12.80 -1.42 -13.45
N LEU A 286 -13.79 -2.30 -13.20
CA LEU A 286 -15.15 -2.06 -13.65
C LEU A 286 -15.77 -0.84 -12.95
N VAL A 287 -15.56 -0.70 -11.64
CA VAL A 287 -16.03 0.47 -10.88
C VAL A 287 -15.33 1.74 -11.37
N GLU A 288 -14.01 1.70 -11.58
CA GLU A 288 -13.25 2.83 -12.13
C GLU A 288 -13.75 3.25 -13.50
N ARG A 289 -13.88 2.31 -14.44
CA ARG A 289 -14.17 2.61 -15.84
C ARG A 289 -15.65 2.85 -16.10
N LEU A 290 -16.53 1.99 -15.59
CA LEU A 290 -17.97 2.07 -15.84
C LEU A 290 -18.69 2.96 -14.79
N GLY A 291 -18.21 2.96 -13.55
CA GLY A 291 -18.75 3.78 -12.47
C GLY A 291 -18.12 5.18 -12.38
N HIS A 292 -17.17 5.50 -13.26
CA HIS A 292 -16.43 6.78 -13.25
C HIS A 292 -15.84 7.13 -11.86
N ALA A 293 -15.41 6.11 -11.12
CA ALA A 293 -14.75 6.29 -9.85
C ALA A 293 -13.27 6.66 -10.05
N GLU A 294 -12.72 7.45 -9.13
CA GLU A 294 -11.28 7.62 -9.02
C GLU A 294 -10.73 6.45 -8.20
N ALA A 295 -9.73 5.73 -8.76
CA ALA A 295 -9.05 4.62 -8.11
C ALA A 295 -7.64 5.03 -7.70
N ILE A 296 -7.35 5.04 -6.40
CA ILE A 296 -6.05 5.43 -5.83
C ILE A 296 -5.37 4.18 -5.24
N GLY A 297 -4.19 3.86 -5.75
CA GLY A 297 -3.43 2.67 -5.36
C GLY A 297 -2.78 1.95 -6.55
N PRO A 298 -2.38 0.67 -6.40
CA PRO A 298 -2.58 -0.14 -5.19
C PRO A 298 -1.67 0.27 -4.03
N ILE A 299 -2.22 0.26 -2.83
CA ILE A 299 -1.50 0.52 -1.58
C ILE A 299 -1.06 -0.82 -1.02
N LEU A 300 0.25 -1.06 -0.90
CA LEU A 300 0.77 -2.32 -0.38
C LEU A 300 0.53 -2.44 1.12
N GLN A 301 0.12 -3.62 1.54
CA GLN A 301 -0.27 -3.96 2.90
C GLN A 301 0.51 -5.17 3.41
N GLY A 302 0.62 -5.30 4.73
CA GLY A 302 1.24 -6.45 5.37
C GLY A 302 2.76 -6.40 5.46
N ILE A 303 3.44 -5.38 4.94
CA ILE A 303 4.88 -5.15 5.08
C ILE A 303 5.12 -4.39 6.40
N ALA A 304 6.17 -4.75 7.15
CA ALA A 304 6.44 -4.18 8.48
C ALA A 304 6.74 -2.67 8.48
N ARG A 305 7.18 -2.11 7.35
CA ARG A 305 7.34 -0.67 7.11
C ARG A 305 6.85 -0.36 5.69
N PRO A 306 6.38 0.86 5.42
CA PRO A 306 5.79 1.20 4.13
C PRO A 306 6.77 1.06 2.97
N VAL A 307 6.41 0.20 2.04
CA VAL A 307 7.00 0.13 0.69
C VAL A 307 5.84 0.03 -0.27
N ASN A 308 5.70 0.99 -1.16
CA ASN A 308 4.64 1.00 -2.16
C ASN A 308 5.19 0.86 -3.57
N ASP A 309 4.33 0.34 -4.45
CA ASP A 309 4.61 0.06 -5.84
C ASP A 309 3.69 0.88 -6.74
N LEU A 310 4.28 1.52 -7.73
CA LEU A 310 3.58 2.30 -8.75
C LEU A 310 3.30 1.44 -9.99
N SER A 311 2.27 1.78 -10.74
CA SER A 311 2.18 1.33 -12.12
C SER A 311 3.26 2.01 -12.98
N ARG A 312 3.88 1.28 -13.90
CA ARG A 312 4.78 1.88 -14.90
C ARG A 312 4.10 2.92 -15.79
N GLY A 313 2.77 2.90 -15.86
CA GLY A 313 1.96 3.91 -16.53
C GLY A 313 1.51 5.07 -15.63
N CYS A 314 2.04 5.19 -14.42
CA CYS A 314 1.69 6.28 -13.50
C CYS A 314 2.05 7.65 -14.06
N CYS A 315 1.32 8.67 -13.63
CA CYS A 315 1.61 10.07 -13.92
C CYS A 315 2.25 10.77 -12.69
N VAL A 316 2.68 12.01 -12.87
CA VAL A 316 3.27 12.84 -11.80
C VAL A 316 2.31 12.98 -10.60
N GLN A 317 1.02 13.10 -10.86
CA GLN A 317 0.00 13.21 -9.82
C GLN A 317 -0.13 11.92 -9.00
N ASP A 318 -0.04 10.76 -9.64
CA ASP A 318 -0.09 9.46 -8.94
C ASP A 318 1.10 9.32 -7.98
N ILE A 319 2.31 9.69 -8.43
CA ILE A 319 3.51 9.66 -7.59
C ILE A 319 3.35 10.60 -6.38
N TYR A 320 2.87 11.82 -6.61
CA TYR A 320 2.60 12.80 -5.56
C TYR A 320 1.62 12.24 -4.51
N THR A 321 0.50 11.69 -4.96
CA THR A 321 -0.52 11.11 -4.08
C THR A 321 0.01 9.91 -3.32
N MET A 322 0.74 9.01 -3.99
CA MET A 322 1.31 7.82 -3.36
C MET A 322 2.43 8.14 -2.37
N VAL A 323 3.18 9.23 -2.53
CA VAL A 323 4.12 9.70 -1.48
C VAL A 323 3.35 10.16 -0.24
N ALA A 324 2.26 10.92 -0.41
CA ALA A 324 1.41 11.32 0.73
C ALA A 324 0.80 10.10 1.44
N ILE A 325 0.38 9.07 0.72
CA ILE A 325 -0.11 7.81 1.26
C ILE A 325 1.00 7.07 2.02
N THR A 326 2.18 6.92 1.41
CA THR A 326 3.33 6.26 2.04
C THR A 326 3.74 6.95 3.33
N ALA A 327 3.71 8.29 3.36
CA ALA A 327 3.95 9.07 4.57
C ALA A 327 2.89 8.79 5.66
N ASN A 328 1.60 8.74 5.31
CA ASN A 328 0.53 8.42 6.27
C ASN A 328 0.65 6.99 6.83
N GLN A 329 1.04 6.01 6.00
CA GLN A 329 1.36 4.68 6.48
C GLN A 329 2.56 4.68 7.44
N ALA A 330 3.59 5.47 7.16
CA ALA A 330 4.77 5.60 8.04
C ALA A 330 4.41 6.23 9.40
N ILE A 331 3.57 7.26 9.42
CA ILE A 331 3.03 7.87 10.64
C ILE A 331 2.28 6.81 11.47
N ALA A 332 1.37 6.08 10.84
CA ALA A 332 0.61 5.03 11.53
C ALA A 332 1.51 3.89 12.05
N ALA A 333 2.57 3.53 11.31
CA ALA A 333 3.52 2.50 11.74
C ALA A 333 4.41 2.92 12.92
N LYS A 334 4.61 4.22 13.16
CA LYS A 334 5.33 4.76 14.34
C LYS A 334 4.44 4.82 15.59
N ALA A 335 3.13 4.92 15.42
CA ALA A 335 2.18 5.00 16.52
C ALA A 335 1.84 3.63 17.14
N ARG A 336 2.25 2.53 16.53
CA ARG A 336 2.14 1.15 17.02
C ARG A 336 3.37 0.76 17.84
#